data_eb9b1d1275dc7cbc2fe7583364cc1f8f
#
_entry.id   eb9b1d1275dc7cbc2fe7583364cc1f8f
#
_cell.length_a   1.000
_cell.length_b   1.000
_cell.length_c   1.000
_cell.angle_alpha   90.00
_cell.angle_beta   90.00
_cell.angle_gamma   90.00
#
_symmetry.space_group_name_H-M   'P 1'
#
loop_
_entity.id
_entity.type
_entity.pdbx_description
1 polymer ?
#
loop_
_entity_poly.entity_id
_entity_poly.type
_entity_poly.pdbx_seq_one_letter_code
_entity_poly.pdbx_strand_id
1 'polypeptide(L)'
;MSFFDTAYSISTENHGILTAFEARENGISSKDLARWVRIGRFIKLGNGVYKSTQYPSSEEDPYAIAVAQCGRGAYLCGESVLGFLHLMPTSIDRIYVKIPRRLRRRLPEGYIVCAGECGYIPININGVMCEKPADAIRRCIGIHMGERLMQAAENAYRLGYMDKHDLDQLQKEISNG
;
A
#
# COMPACT_ATOMS: atom_id res chain seq x y z
N MET A 1 -4.92 -12.87 26.36
CA MET A 1 -4.68 -12.95 24.92
C MET A 1 -3.27 -13.49 24.72
N SER A 2 -3.08 -14.52 23.89
CA SER A 2 -1.74 -15.04 23.63
C SER A 2 -0.97 -14.11 22.69
N PHE A 3 0.35 -14.18 22.68
CA PHE A 3 1.16 -13.43 21.71
C PHE A 3 0.78 -13.75 20.25
N PHE A 4 0.31 -14.96 20.00
CA PHE A 4 -0.18 -15.31 18.67
C PHE A 4 -1.50 -14.61 18.34
N ASP A 5 -2.43 -14.53 19.27
CA ASP A 5 -3.70 -13.82 19.04
C ASP A 5 -3.45 -12.33 18.79
N THR A 6 -2.51 -11.74 19.52
CA THR A 6 -2.06 -10.35 19.28
C THR A 6 -1.47 -10.19 17.89
N ALA A 7 -0.57 -11.08 17.49
CA ALA A 7 0.05 -11.05 16.16
C ALA A 7 -1.00 -11.22 15.05
N TYR A 8 -1.93 -12.12 15.24
CA TYR A 8 -3.02 -12.36 14.29
C TYR A 8 -3.93 -11.13 14.20
N SER A 9 -4.35 -10.55 15.32
CA SER A 9 -5.16 -9.33 15.34
C SER A 9 -4.51 -8.18 14.59
N ILE A 10 -3.22 -7.90 14.85
CA ILE A 10 -2.47 -6.86 14.14
C ILE A 10 -2.44 -7.17 12.64
N SER A 11 -2.19 -8.41 12.27
CA SER A 11 -2.11 -8.79 10.86
C SER A 11 -3.43 -8.63 10.12
N THR A 12 -4.58 -8.88 10.77
CA THR A 12 -5.90 -8.77 10.13
C THR A 12 -6.23 -7.34 9.70
N GLU A 13 -5.69 -6.33 10.38
CA GLU A 13 -5.87 -4.93 10.02
C GLU A 13 -5.04 -4.52 8.78
N ASN A 14 -4.06 -5.36 8.38
CA ASN A 14 -3.09 -5.10 7.32
C ASN A 14 -3.02 -6.24 6.30
N HIS A 15 -4.14 -6.71 5.78
CA HIS A 15 -4.21 -7.81 4.79
C HIS A 15 -3.47 -9.09 5.20
N GLY A 16 -3.51 -9.43 6.48
CA GLY A 16 -2.80 -10.58 7.03
C GLY A 16 -1.30 -10.35 7.22
N ILE A 17 -0.82 -9.13 7.07
CA ILE A 17 0.61 -8.79 7.13
C ILE A 17 1.00 -8.31 8.52
N LEU A 18 2.10 -8.86 9.01
CA LEU A 18 2.76 -8.46 10.25
C LEU A 18 4.22 -8.13 9.95
N THR A 19 4.69 -6.98 10.39
CA THR A 19 6.10 -6.64 10.32
C THR A 19 6.85 -7.02 11.60
N ALA A 20 8.14 -7.32 11.50
CA ALA A 20 8.99 -7.57 12.66
C ALA A 20 9.05 -6.34 13.60
N PHE A 21 8.82 -5.15 13.08
CA PHE A 21 8.72 -3.93 13.87
C PHE A 21 7.47 -3.94 14.76
N GLU A 22 6.29 -4.14 14.16
CA GLU A 22 5.01 -4.22 14.89
C GLU A 22 5.02 -5.36 15.92
N ALA A 23 5.56 -6.52 15.54
CA ALA A 23 5.73 -7.65 16.45
C ALA A 23 6.52 -7.23 17.69
N ARG A 24 7.68 -6.60 17.51
CA ARG A 24 8.54 -6.14 18.62
C ARG A 24 7.85 -5.09 19.50
N GLU A 25 7.16 -4.12 18.91
CA GLU A 25 6.41 -3.09 19.66
C GLU A 25 5.31 -3.71 20.55
N ASN A 26 4.82 -4.88 20.18
CA ASN A 26 3.82 -5.64 20.94
C ASN A 26 4.41 -6.79 21.77
N GLY A 27 5.73 -6.76 22.04
CA GLY A 27 6.40 -7.73 22.90
C GLY A 27 6.61 -9.11 22.28
N ILE A 28 6.35 -9.26 20.96
CA ILE A 28 6.51 -10.53 20.24
C ILE A 28 7.98 -10.68 19.84
N SER A 29 8.60 -11.78 20.27
CA SER A 29 10.00 -12.03 20.00
C SER A 29 10.25 -12.57 18.58
N SER A 30 11.49 -12.39 18.08
CA SER A 30 11.92 -13.03 16.82
C SER A 30 11.88 -14.55 16.88
N LYS A 31 12.02 -15.14 18.08
CA LYS A 31 11.89 -16.59 18.32
C LYS A 31 10.45 -17.05 18.11
N ASP A 32 9.46 -16.25 18.55
CA ASP A 32 8.04 -16.55 18.33
C ASP A 32 7.69 -16.50 16.85
N LEU A 33 8.14 -15.45 16.14
CA LEU A 33 7.95 -15.35 14.69
C LEU A 33 8.58 -16.55 13.96
N ALA A 34 9.82 -16.92 14.29
CA ALA A 34 10.47 -18.08 13.69
C ALA A 34 9.73 -19.40 13.99
N ARG A 35 9.22 -19.55 15.21
CA ARG A 35 8.40 -20.70 15.60
C ARG A 35 7.12 -20.78 14.77
N TRP A 36 6.40 -19.65 14.61
CA TRP A 36 5.14 -19.61 13.86
C TRP A 36 5.35 -19.85 12.37
N VAL A 37 6.47 -19.40 11.80
CA VAL A 37 6.84 -19.75 10.43
C VAL A 37 7.11 -21.24 10.29
N ARG A 38 7.86 -21.84 11.24
CA ARG A 38 8.17 -23.27 11.21
C ARG A 38 6.92 -24.16 11.31
N ILE A 39 5.91 -23.77 12.09
CA ILE A 39 4.66 -24.52 12.22
C ILE A 39 3.57 -24.10 11.20
N GLY A 40 3.92 -23.26 10.21
CA GLY A 40 3.05 -22.90 9.11
C GLY A 40 1.94 -21.91 9.43
N ARG A 41 2.02 -21.17 10.56
CA ARG A 41 1.03 -20.12 10.91
C ARG A 41 1.30 -18.79 10.21
N PHE A 42 2.55 -18.54 9.88
CA PHE A 42 2.99 -17.38 9.10
C PHE A 42 3.96 -17.82 8.01
N ILE A 43 3.97 -17.08 6.91
CA ILE A 43 4.96 -17.20 5.84
C ILE A 43 5.88 -15.98 5.93
N LYS A 44 7.19 -16.20 5.90
CA LYS A 44 8.18 -15.12 5.85
C LYS A 44 8.34 -14.64 4.40
N LEU A 45 8.00 -13.38 4.13
CA LEU A 45 8.09 -12.77 2.79
C LEU A 45 9.40 -12.02 2.53
N GLY A 46 10.30 -11.97 3.52
CA GLY A 46 11.54 -11.19 3.45
C GLY A 46 11.41 -9.79 4.07
N ASN A 47 12.54 -9.12 4.25
CA ASN A 47 12.62 -7.76 4.82
C ASN A 47 11.87 -7.56 6.15
N GLY A 48 11.76 -8.62 6.95
CA GLY A 48 11.03 -8.56 8.23
C GLY A 48 9.50 -8.52 8.08
N VAL A 49 8.97 -8.97 6.96
CA VAL A 49 7.54 -9.04 6.67
C VAL A 49 7.07 -10.49 6.70
N TYR A 50 5.95 -10.71 7.35
CA TYR A 50 5.31 -12.01 7.53
C TYR A 50 3.84 -11.92 7.12
N LYS A 51 3.32 -12.97 6.48
CA LYS A 51 1.91 -13.09 6.14
C LYS A 51 1.28 -14.23 6.91
N SER A 52 0.15 -13.97 7.54
CA SER A 52 -0.66 -15.00 8.21
C SER A 52 -1.25 -15.95 7.18
N THR A 53 -1.12 -17.26 7.43
CA THR A 53 -1.74 -18.30 6.59
C THR A 53 -3.24 -18.44 6.84
N GLN A 54 -3.73 -17.88 7.93
CA GLN A 54 -5.16 -17.89 8.27
C GLN A 54 -5.93 -16.72 7.65
N TYR A 55 -5.22 -15.72 7.09
CA TYR A 55 -5.85 -14.60 6.39
C TYR A 55 -5.99 -14.94 4.91
N PRO A 56 -7.20 -14.82 4.34
CA PRO A 56 -7.39 -15.13 2.91
C PRO A 56 -6.56 -14.18 2.04
N SER A 57 -6.06 -14.71 0.94
CA SER A 57 -5.36 -13.89 -0.06
C SER A 57 -6.35 -13.06 -0.86
N SER A 58 -5.95 -11.86 -1.23
CA SER A 58 -6.73 -10.91 -2.02
C SER A 58 -5.88 -10.25 -3.12
N GLU A 59 -6.53 -9.58 -4.05
CA GLU A 59 -5.84 -8.83 -5.13
C GLU A 59 -5.06 -7.63 -4.59
N GLU A 60 -5.37 -7.16 -3.39
CA GLU A 60 -4.70 -6.06 -2.71
C GLU A 60 -3.40 -6.48 -2.00
N ASP A 61 -3.20 -7.77 -1.77
CA ASP A 61 -2.01 -8.29 -1.06
C ASP A 61 -0.68 -7.78 -1.62
N PRO A 62 -0.45 -7.77 -2.95
CA PRO A 62 0.81 -7.28 -3.50
C PRO A 62 1.14 -5.85 -3.09
N TYR A 63 0.15 -4.98 -3.02
CA TYR A 63 0.31 -3.58 -2.62
C TYR A 63 0.64 -3.45 -1.13
N ALA A 64 -0.08 -4.17 -0.28
CA ALA A 64 0.16 -4.18 1.16
C ALA A 64 1.55 -4.76 1.49
N ILE A 65 1.95 -5.84 0.82
CA ILE A 65 3.28 -6.44 0.95
C ILE A 65 4.36 -5.45 0.53
N ALA A 66 4.18 -4.75 -0.61
CA ALA A 66 5.16 -3.79 -1.10
C ALA A 66 5.41 -2.66 -0.11
N VAL A 67 4.35 -2.07 0.44
CA VAL A 67 4.46 -1.02 1.47
C VAL A 67 5.19 -1.55 2.70
N ALA A 68 4.81 -2.73 3.21
CA ALA A 68 5.43 -3.33 4.38
C ALA A 68 6.93 -3.63 4.15
N GLN A 69 7.30 -4.17 2.98
CA GLN A 69 8.68 -4.48 2.63
C GLN A 69 9.54 -3.23 2.38
N CYS A 70 8.96 -2.14 1.92
CA CYS A 70 9.63 -0.83 1.82
C CYS A 70 9.90 -0.21 3.19
N GLY A 71 9.14 -0.60 4.20
CA GLY A 71 9.41 -0.30 5.58
C GLY A 71 8.63 0.89 6.12
N ARG A 72 9.00 1.29 7.32
CA ARG A 72 8.26 2.28 8.10
C ARG A 72 8.16 3.63 7.38
N GLY A 73 6.93 4.13 7.28
CA GLY A 73 6.61 5.39 6.62
C GLY A 73 6.49 5.29 5.09
N ALA A 74 6.65 4.10 4.52
CA ALA A 74 6.38 3.85 3.11
C ALA A 74 4.88 3.90 2.82
N TYR A 75 4.52 4.30 1.61
CA TYR A 75 3.13 4.35 1.16
C TYR A 75 3.02 4.24 -0.36
N LEU A 76 1.88 3.75 -0.85
CA LEU A 76 1.58 3.67 -2.28
C LEU A 76 1.45 5.07 -2.88
N CYS A 77 1.91 5.24 -4.12
CA CYS A 77 1.77 6.48 -4.87
C CYS A 77 1.40 6.25 -6.33
N GLY A 78 0.81 7.29 -6.94
CA GLY A 78 0.47 7.29 -8.36
C GLY A 78 -0.43 6.13 -8.77
N GLU A 79 -0.12 5.50 -9.90
CA GLU A 79 -0.96 4.44 -10.47
C GLU A 79 -1.19 3.25 -9.53
N SER A 80 -0.28 2.98 -8.59
CA SER A 80 -0.46 1.89 -7.64
C SER A 80 -1.59 2.13 -6.63
N VAL A 81 -1.88 3.40 -6.32
CA VAL A 81 -3.09 3.74 -5.55
C VAL A 81 -4.34 3.45 -6.37
N LEU A 82 -4.32 3.78 -7.67
CA LEU A 82 -5.46 3.57 -8.56
C LEU A 82 -5.74 2.07 -8.77
N GLY A 83 -4.70 1.26 -8.89
CA GLY A 83 -4.82 -0.20 -8.96
C GLY A 83 -5.32 -0.80 -7.66
N PHE A 84 -4.73 -0.43 -6.53
CA PHE A 84 -5.12 -0.89 -5.20
C PHE A 84 -6.60 -0.60 -4.87
N LEU A 85 -7.10 0.56 -5.28
CA LEU A 85 -8.49 0.96 -5.06
C LEU A 85 -9.45 0.56 -6.21
N HIS A 86 -8.98 -0.22 -7.17
CA HIS A 86 -9.74 -0.64 -8.36
C HIS A 86 -10.35 0.53 -9.14
N LEU A 87 -9.70 1.71 -9.13
CA LEU A 87 -10.17 2.89 -9.84
C LEU A 87 -9.82 2.86 -11.32
N MET A 88 -8.71 2.19 -11.65
CA MET A 88 -8.21 2.00 -13.01
C MET A 88 -7.43 0.68 -13.09
N PRO A 89 -7.52 -0.09 -14.18
CA PRO A 89 -6.64 -1.24 -14.41
C PRO A 89 -5.17 -0.83 -14.45
N THR A 90 -4.34 -1.44 -13.62
CA THR A 90 -2.90 -1.21 -13.55
C THR A 90 -2.15 -2.54 -13.51
N SER A 91 -0.85 -2.52 -13.81
CA SER A 91 -0.02 -3.72 -13.71
C SER A 91 0.53 -3.89 -12.29
N ILE A 92 0.34 -5.07 -11.72
CA ILE A 92 0.96 -5.45 -10.44
C ILE A 92 2.45 -5.78 -10.58
N ASP A 93 2.98 -5.86 -11.79
CA ASP A 93 4.42 -6.08 -12.03
C ASP A 93 5.25 -4.84 -11.69
N ARG A 94 4.59 -3.69 -11.54
CA ARG A 94 5.21 -2.42 -11.17
C ARG A 94 4.41 -1.78 -10.06
N ILE A 95 4.95 -1.81 -8.84
CA ILE A 95 4.31 -1.19 -7.68
C ILE A 95 5.11 0.04 -7.26
N TYR A 96 4.48 1.20 -7.37
CA TYR A 96 5.06 2.49 -7.04
C TYR A 96 4.87 2.78 -5.57
N VAL A 97 5.98 2.91 -4.85
CA VAL A 97 6.00 3.16 -3.41
C VAL A 97 6.86 4.39 -3.13
N LYS A 98 6.32 5.28 -2.33
CA LYS A 98 7.07 6.41 -1.78
C LYS A 98 7.65 6.03 -0.43
N ILE A 99 8.89 6.42 -0.18
CA ILE A 99 9.56 6.19 1.10
C ILE A 99 10.16 7.50 1.61
N PRO A 100 10.00 7.82 2.90
CA PRO A 100 10.47 9.09 3.47
C PRO A 100 11.99 9.14 3.63
N ARG A 101 12.66 7.98 3.57
CA ARG A 101 14.11 7.86 3.78
C ARG A 101 14.73 6.92 2.75
N ARG A 102 15.99 7.17 2.41
CA ARG A 102 16.75 6.28 1.53
C ARG A 102 16.82 4.86 2.10
N LEU A 103 16.35 3.89 1.32
CA LEU A 103 16.50 2.47 1.66
C LEU A 103 17.95 2.03 1.49
N ARG A 104 18.44 1.28 2.49
CA ARG A 104 19.77 0.63 2.46
C ARG A 104 19.67 -0.86 2.12
N ARG A 105 18.46 -1.39 2.02
CA ARG A 105 18.20 -2.81 1.72
C ARG A 105 17.76 -2.98 0.28
N ARG A 106 18.02 -4.17 -0.26
CA ARG A 106 17.52 -4.56 -1.59
C ARG A 106 16.03 -4.85 -1.50
N LEU A 107 15.28 -4.27 -2.42
CA LEU A 107 13.86 -4.56 -2.63
C LEU A 107 13.67 -5.67 -3.66
N PRO A 108 12.55 -6.41 -3.60
CA PRO A 108 12.13 -7.28 -4.68
C PRO A 108 12.05 -6.54 -6.02
N GLU A 109 12.22 -7.30 -7.10
CA GLU A 109 11.99 -6.80 -8.45
C GLU A 109 10.53 -6.34 -8.62
N GLY A 110 10.32 -5.29 -9.42
CA GLY A 110 9.00 -4.72 -9.66
C GLY A 110 8.60 -3.58 -8.71
N TYR A 111 9.34 -3.33 -7.63
CA TYR A 111 9.05 -2.16 -6.78
C TYR A 111 9.79 -0.94 -7.30
N ILE A 112 9.02 0.09 -7.64
CA ILE A 112 9.54 1.38 -8.11
C ILE A 112 9.46 2.38 -6.97
N VAL A 113 10.62 2.74 -6.45
CA VAL A 113 10.72 3.72 -5.37
C VAL A 113 10.73 5.12 -5.95
N CYS A 114 9.67 5.86 -5.66
CA CYS A 114 9.57 7.26 -6.02
C CYS A 114 10.41 8.11 -5.06
N ALA A 115 11.41 8.81 -5.59
CA ALA A 115 12.25 9.72 -4.81
C ALA A 115 11.62 11.12 -4.69
N GLY A 116 12.20 11.94 -3.81
CA GLY A 116 11.85 13.35 -3.63
C GLY A 116 10.96 13.62 -2.43
N GLU A 117 10.89 14.87 -2.01
CA GLU A 117 10.00 15.32 -0.95
C GLU A 117 8.54 15.17 -1.38
N CYS A 118 7.72 14.80 -0.43
CA CYS A 118 6.29 14.67 -0.64
C CYS A 118 5.59 15.82 0.07
N GLY A 119 4.94 16.68 -0.69
CA GLY A 119 4.08 17.72 -0.16
C GLY A 119 2.76 17.18 0.41
N TYR A 120 2.53 15.88 0.31
CA TYR A 120 1.27 15.23 0.68
C TYR A 120 1.42 14.35 1.91
N ILE A 121 0.43 14.41 2.79
CA ILE A 121 0.34 13.53 3.96
C ILE A 121 -0.35 12.25 3.52
N PRO A 122 0.31 11.07 3.66
CA PRO A 122 -0.33 9.80 3.33
C PRO A 122 -1.47 9.49 4.29
N ILE A 123 -2.47 8.79 3.79
CA ILE A 123 -3.62 8.33 4.55
C ILE A 123 -3.69 6.81 4.56
N ASN A 124 -4.32 6.24 5.58
CA ASN A 124 -4.61 4.81 5.60
C ASN A 124 -5.94 4.55 4.88
N ILE A 125 -5.92 3.73 3.86
CA ILE A 125 -7.13 3.25 3.18
C ILE A 125 -7.08 1.72 3.24
N ASN A 126 -8.11 1.12 3.81
CA ASN A 126 -8.25 -0.34 3.92
C ASN A 126 -6.98 -1.05 4.44
N GLY A 127 -6.31 -0.49 5.44
CA GLY A 127 -5.11 -1.08 6.03
C GLY A 127 -3.79 -0.77 5.31
N VAL A 128 -3.80 -0.05 4.19
CA VAL A 128 -2.59 0.30 3.44
C VAL A 128 -2.39 1.82 3.43
N MET A 129 -1.16 2.25 3.71
CA MET A 129 -0.82 3.67 3.58
C MET A 129 -0.70 4.06 2.12
N CYS A 130 -1.37 5.13 1.72
CA CYS A 130 -1.47 5.61 0.34
C CYS A 130 -1.38 7.14 0.26
N GLU A 131 -1.00 7.66 -0.91
CA GLU A 131 -1.39 9.02 -1.30
C GLU A 131 -2.92 9.13 -1.31
N LYS A 132 -3.44 10.33 -1.09
CA LYS A 132 -4.86 10.60 -1.37
C LYS A 132 -5.17 10.29 -2.84
N PRO A 133 -6.29 9.66 -3.16
CA PRO A 133 -6.63 9.31 -4.54
C PRO A 133 -6.58 10.47 -5.52
N ALA A 134 -7.00 11.67 -5.12
CA ALA A 134 -6.89 12.87 -5.95
C ALA A 134 -5.43 13.20 -6.31
N ASP A 135 -4.50 13.09 -5.36
CA ASP A 135 -3.07 13.35 -5.57
C ASP A 135 -2.43 12.27 -6.44
N ALA A 136 -2.84 11.02 -6.25
CA ALA A 136 -2.41 9.90 -7.06
C ALA A 136 -2.84 10.05 -8.54
N ILE A 137 -4.07 10.50 -8.79
CA ILE A 137 -4.57 10.80 -10.14
C ILE A 137 -3.77 11.96 -10.76
N ARG A 138 -3.52 13.06 -10.03
CA ARG A 138 -2.70 14.19 -10.51
C ARG A 138 -1.32 13.73 -10.96
N ARG A 139 -0.69 12.85 -10.20
CA ARG A 139 0.62 12.28 -10.55
C ARG A 139 0.61 11.51 -11.87
N CYS A 140 -0.53 11.00 -12.28
CA CYS A 140 -0.71 10.23 -13.51
C CYS A 140 -1.06 11.09 -14.73
N ILE A 141 -1.33 12.40 -14.56
CA ILE A 141 -1.56 13.33 -15.69
C ILE A 141 -0.32 13.40 -16.56
N GLY A 142 -0.49 13.30 -17.87
CA GLY A 142 0.60 13.25 -18.83
C GLY A 142 1.29 11.88 -18.97
N ILE A 143 0.94 10.90 -18.11
CA ILE A 143 1.45 9.52 -18.18
C ILE A 143 0.39 8.59 -18.76
N HIS A 144 -0.85 8.74 -18.33
CA HIS A 144 -2.00 7.97 -18.78
C HIS A 144 -2.98 8.82 -19.59
N MET A 145 -3.79 8.16 -20.41
CA MET A 145 -4.83 8.82 -21.21
C MET A 145 -5.83 9.57 -20.31
N GLY A 146 -6.15 10.81 -20.65
CA GLY A 146 -7.03 11.68 -19.89
C GLY A 146 -8.40 11.06 -19.62
N GLU A 147 -8.98 10.35 -20.61
CA GLU A 147 -10.27 9.65 -20.44
C GLU A 147 -10.23 8.60 -19.32
N ARG A 148 -9.14 7.85 -19.22
CA ARG A 148 -8.95 6.86 -18.14
C ARG A 148 -8.82 7.51 -16.77
N LEU A 149 -8.08 8.62 -16.70
CA LEU A 149 -7.94 9.37 -15.46
C LEU A 149 -9.25 10.03 -15.05
N MET A 150 -10.03 10.53 -16.01
CA MET A 150 -11.36 11.07 -15.76
C MET A 150 -12.28 9.99 -15.17
N GLN A 151 -12.30 8.80 -15.77
CA GLN A 151 -13.07 7.68 -15.26
C GLN A 151 -12.61 7.25 -13.85
N ALA A 152 -11.32 7.26 -13.59
CA ALA A 152 -10.77 6.95 -12.26
C ALA A 152 -11.20 8.00 -11.22
N ALA A 153 -11.22 9.29 -11.59
CA ALA A 153 -11.68 10.37 -10.72
C ALA A 153 -13.18 10.25 -10.39
N GLU A 154 -14.01 9.98 -11.40
CA GLU A 154 -15.44 9.74 -11.21
C GLU A 154 -15.72 8.52 -10.33
N ASN A 155 -14.98 7.43 -10.53
CA ASN A 155 -15.08 6.23 -9.70
C ASN A 155 -14.66 6.52 -8.25
N ALA A 156 -13.58 7.27 -8.05
CA ALA A 156 -13.11 7.65 -6.72
C ALA A 156 -14.13 8.52 -5.97
N TYR A 157 -14.75 9.46 -6.67
CA TYR A 157 -15.84 10.28 -6.11
C TYR A 157 -17.05 9.42 -5.73
N ARG A 158 -17.50 8.56 -6.65
CA ARG A 158 -18.65 7.67 -6.44
C ARG A 158 -18.46 6.71 -5.27
N LEU A 159 -17.21 6.25 -5.05
CA LEU A 159 -16.85 5.36 -3.96
C LEU A 159 -16.52 6.09 -2.65
N GLY A 160 -16.58 7.43 -2.63
CA GLY A 160 -16.35 8.23 -1.45
C GLY A 160 -14.88 8.46 -1.08
N TYR A 161 -13.96 8.22 -2.01
CA TYR A 161 -12.52 8.45 -1.81
C TYR A 161 -12.08 9.90 -2.03
N MET A 162 -12.94 10.73 -2.58
CA MET A 162 -12.72 12.18 -2.74
C MET A 162 -14.05 12.93 -2.69
N ASP A 163 -14.00 14.21 -2.43
CA ASP A 163 -15.16 15.08 -2.45
C ASP A 163 -15.41 15.68 -3.84
N LYS A 164 -16.51 16.44 -3.97
CA LYS A 164 -16.90 17.07 -5.22
C LYS A 164 -15.91 18.16 -5.67
N HIS A 165 -15.34 18.86 -4.73
CA HIS A 165 -14.36 19.91 -5.02
C HIS A 165 -13.09 19.32 -5.67
N ASP A 166 -12.56 18.24 -5.11
CA ASP A 166 -11.42 17.52 -5.67
C ASP A 166 -11.72 16.99 -7.08
N LEU A 167 -12.92 16.44 -7.30
CA LEU A 167 -13.34 15.97 -8.62
C LEU A 167 -13.37 17.11 -9.65
N ASP A 168 -14.04 18.23 -9.34
CA ASP A 168 -14.19 19.36 -10.27
C ASP A 168 -12.82 19.98 -10.60
N GLN A 169 -11.90 19.99 -9.64
CA GLN A 169 -10.54 20.47 -9.85
C GLN A 169 -9.76 19.51 -10.77
N LEU A 170 -9.81 18.21 -10.51
CA LEU A 170 -9.15 17.19 -11.33
C LEU A 170 -9.66 17.19 -12.78
N GLN A 171 -10.98 17.35 -12.98
CA GLN A 171 -11.54 17.43 -14.33
C GLN A 171 -10.93 18.57 -15.15
N LYS A 172 -10.70 19.74 -14.53
CA LYS A 172 -10.03 20.88 -15.17
C LYS A 172 -8.57 20.59 -15.45
N GLU A 173 -7.86 20.01 -14.48
CA GLU A 173 -6.44 19.67 -14.60
C GLU A 173 -6.20 18.63 -15.70
N ILE A 174 -7.00 17.57 -15.77
CA ILE A 174 -6.91 16.53 -16.80
C ILE A 174 -7.23 17.09 -18.20
N SER A 175 -8.20 18.00 -18.29
CA SER A 175 -8.59 18.59 -19.61
C SER A 175 -7.54 19.56 -20.16
N ASN A 176 -6.65 20.08 -19.30
CA ASN A 176 -5.61 21.05 -19.68
C ASN A 176 -4.22 20.42 -19.86
N GLY A 177 -4.04 19.16 -19.50
CA GLY A 177 -2.77 18.42 -19.58
C GLY A 177 -2.77 17.42 -20.71
#